data_7a9a9a5fd9b98e8006aae7a4e7ab29f1
#
_entry.id   7a9a9a5fd9b98e8006aae7a4e7ab29f1
#
_cell.length_a   1.000
_cell.length_b   1.000
_cell.length_c   1.000
_cell.angle_alpha   90.00
_cell.angle_beta   90.00
_cell.angle_gamma   90.00
#
_symmetry.space_group_name_H-M   'P 1'
#
loop_
_entity.id
_entity.type
_entity.pdbx_description
1 polymer ?
#
loop_
_entity_poly.entity_id
_entity_poly.type
_entity_poly.pdbx_seq_one_letter_code
_entity_poly.pdbx_strand_id
1 'polypeptide(L)'
;MKLFQAKVSYETTFDEKMSESYLVEAPNYAFAEILIEKWVTRQYAYKKDNLKTDSLKVVKAELEMQELREDQYPLFFLVTYQVDTIPEVGNVAKSTTRKLFLSVEDFTAALALATKFKKDFDGESSQETILSIKDTPIVAFLEDSIVDQFIIKRNKEELTLEHQPN
;
A
#
# COMPACT_ATOMS: atom_id res chain seq x y z
N MET A 1 -11.01 4.80 -9.48
CA MET A 1 -10.47 4.42 -8.17
C MET A 1 -9.41 5.40 -7.74
N LYS A 2 -9.23 5.60 -6.46
CA LYS A 2 -8.21 6.47 -5.86
C LYS A 2 -7.37 5.65 -4.90
N LEU A 3 -6.08 5.96 -4.82
CA LEU A 3 -5.19 5.38 -3.82
C LEU A 3 -5.16 6.29 -2.59
N PHE A 4 -5.43 5.72 -1.43
CA PHE A 4 -5.37 6.41 -0.14
C PHE A 4 -4.24 5.84 0.70
N GLN A 5 -3.61 6.69 1.49
CA GLN A 5 -2.76 6.29 2.59
C GLN A 5 -3.49 6.56 3.90
N ALA A 6 -3.64 5.54 4.72
CA ALA A 6 -4.34 5.60 5.99
C ALA A 6 -3.39 5.32 7.14
N LYS A 7 -3.60 6.02 8.25
CA LYS A 7 -3.06 5.66 9.56
C LYS A 7 -4.21 5.40 10.51
N VAL A 8 -4.18 4.25 11.15
CA VAL A 8 -5.27 3.72 11.95
C VAL A 8 -4.74 3.32 13.31
N SER A 9 -5.47 3.64 14.35
CA SER A 9 -5.20 3.18 15.71
C SER A 9 -6.41 2.46 16.31
N TYR A 10 -6.14 1.43 17.07
CA TYR A 10 -7.15 0.62 17.75
C TYR A 10 -6.56 -0.01 19.02
N GLU A 11 -7.44 -0.50 19.87
CA GLU A 11 -7.06 -1.22 21.08
C GLU A 11 -7.55 -2.66 21.00
N THR A 12 -6.66 -3.61 21.26
CA THR A 12 -7.00 -5.03 21.27
C THR A 12 -7.81 -5.38 22.53
N THR A 13 -8.44 -6.56 22.52
CA THR A 13 -9.14 -7.08 23.73
C THR A 13 -8.20 -7.36 24.89
N PHE A 14 -6.88 -7.37 24.65
CA PHE A 14 -5.83 -7.50 25.68
C PHE A 14 -5.27 -6.15 26.15
N ASP A 15 -5.97 -5.05 25.89
CA ASP A 15 -5.58 -3.68 26.24
C ASP A 15 -4.29 -3.17 25.56
N GLU A 16 -3.88 -3.79 24.47
CA GLU A 16 -2.76 -3.33 23.65
C GLU A 16 -3.20 -2.25 22.66
N LYS A 17 -2.49 -1.14 22.67
CA LYS A 17 -2.69 -0.06 21.69
C LYS A 17 -1.87 -0.33 20.44
N MET A 18 -2.56 -0.41 19.29
CA MET A 18 -1.98 -0.65 17.99
C MET A 18 -2.10 0.57 17.10
N SER A 19 -1.08 0.82 16.30
CA SER A 19 -1.10 1.84 15.24
C SER A 19 -0.51 1.25 13.98
N GLU A 20 -1.28 1.26 12.89
CA GLU A 20 -0.89 0.66 11.61
C GLU A 20 -1.18 1.61 10.46
N SER A 21 -0.42 1.47 9.40
CA SER A 21 -0.60 2.23 8.15
C SER A 21 -0.95 1.28 7.01
N TYR A 22 -1.89 1.73 6.17
CA TYR A 22 -2.37 0.98 5.02
C TYR A 22 -2.34 1.82 3.74
N LEU A 23 -2.16 1.15 2.60
CA LEU A 23 -2.61 1.66 1.30
C LEU A 23 -4.00 1.09 1.02
N VAL A 24 -4.91 1.93 0.58
CA VAL A 24 -6.30 1.54 0.30
C VAL A 24 -6.71 2.05 -1.08
N GLU A 25 -7.15 1.15 -1.94
CA GLU A 25 -7.75 1.51 -3.21
C GLU A 25 -9.29 1.52 -3.08
N ALA A 26 -9.88 2.70 -3.28
CA ALA A 26 -11.32 2.89 -3.11
C ALA A 26 -11.84 4.04 -4.00
N PRO A 27 -13.14 4.07 -4.31
CA PRO A 27 -13.72 5.16 -5.07
C PRO A 27 -13.79 6.50 -4.30
N ASN A 28 -13.92 6.43 -2.97
CA ASN A 28 -14.06 7.60 -2.10
C ASN A 28 -13.62 7.29 -0.66
N TYR A 29 -13.60 8.33 0.19
CA TYR A 29 -13.20 8.22 1.60
C TYR A 29 -14.07 7.25 2.40
N ALA A 30 -15.40 7.32 2.26
CA ALA A 30 -16.31 6.48 3.01
C ALA A 30 -16.10 4.99 2.72
N PHE A 31 -15.85 4.66 1.46
CA PHE A 31 -15.57 3.28 1.06
C PHE A 31 -14.21 2.80 1.57
N ALA A 32 -13.20 3.68 1.58
CA ALA A 32 -11.89 3.38 2.15
C ALA A 32 -12.00 3.07 3.66
N GLU A 33 -12.78 3.85 4.42
CA GLU A 33 -13.03 3.59 5.84
C GLU A 33 -13.74 2.24 6.08
N ILE A 34 -14.71 1.88 5.24
CA ILE A 34 -15.37 0.58 5.30
C ILE A 34 -14.38 -0.57 5.08
N LEU A 35 -13.48 -0.46 4.11
CA LEU A 35 -12.46 -1.49 3.86
C LEU A 35 -11.50 -1.63 5.03
N ILE A 36 -11.08 -0.53 5.64
CA ILE A 36 -10.23 -0.52 6.84
C ILE A 36 -10.94 -1.22 8.00
N GLU A 37 -12.19 -0.86 8.28
CA GLU A 37 -12.98 -1.48 9.34
C GLU A 37 -13.13 -2.99 9.12
N LYS A 38 -13.51 -3.41 7.92
CA LYS A 38 -13.60 -4.82 7.55
C LYS A 38 -12.28 -5.56 7.79
N TRP A 39 -11.17 -4.97 7.39
CA TRP A 39 -9.84 -5.56 7.55
C TRP A 39 -9.46 -5.71 9.01
N VAL A 40 -9.52 -4.64 9.80
CA VAL A 40 -9.15 -4.66 11.22
C VAL A 40 -10.03 -5.62 12.01
N THR A 41 -11.35 -5.60 11.76
CA THR A 41 -12.32 -6.50 12.42
C THR A 41 -11.97 -7.98 12.26
N ARG A 42 -11.30 -8.34 11.18
CA ARG A 42 -10.98 -9.73 10.84
C ARG A 42 -9.59 -10.17 11.19
N GLN A 43 -8.65 -9.24 11.21
CA GLN A 43 -7.29 -9.54 11.60
C GLN A 43 -7.15 -9.73 13.10
N TYR A 44 -7.89 -8.94 13.88
CA TYR A 44 -7.65 -8.82 15.31
C TYR A 44 -8.95 -8.77 16.09
N ALA A 45 -8.95 -9.42 17.26
CA ALA A 45 -9.94 -9.13 18.28
C ALA A 45 -9.65 -7.72 18.84
N TYR A 46 -10.49 -6.75 18.54
CA TYR A 46 -10.34 -5.37 19.01
C TYR A 46 -11.60 -4.86 19.71
N LYS A 47 -11.43 -3.83 20.53
CA LYS A 47 -12.54 -3.15 21.16
C LYS A 47 -13.24 -2.27 20.13
N LYS A 48 -14.47 -2.62 19.78
CA LYS A 48 -15.23 -2.04 18.66
C LYS A 48 -15.31 -0.52 18.67
N ASP A 49 -15.35 0.09 19.84
CA ASP A 49 -15.50 1.54 20.00
C ASP A 49 -14.16 2.30 19.93
N ASN A 50 -13.03 1.60 19.83
CA ASN A 50 -11.69 2.18 19.91
C ASN A 50 -10.93 2.21 18.57
N LEU A 51 -11.59 1.83 17.48
CA LEU A 51 -11.01 1.99 16.14
C LEU A 51 -11.13 3.44 15.68
N LYS A 52 -9.99 4.05 15.37
CA LYS A 52 -9.90 5.41 14.83
C LYS A 52 -9.07 5.44 13.56
N THR A 53 -9.58 6.13 12.57
CA THR A 53 -8.79 6.55 11.41
C THR A 53 -8.13 7.88 11.74
N ASP A 54 -6.85 7.85 12.12
CA ASP A 54 -6.10 9.05 12.52
C ASP A 54 -5.80 9.95 11.33
N SER A 55 -5.54 9.36 10.17
CA SER A 55 -5.41 10.08 8.91
C SER A 55 -5.85 9.22 7.73
N LEU A 56 -6.46 9.84 6.75
CA LEU A 56 -6.84 9.24 5.49
C LEU A 56 -6.66 10.28 4.38
N LYS A 57 -5.66 10.06 3.52
CA LYS A 57 -5.28 11.03 2.48
C LYS A 57 -5.20 10.36 1.12
N VAL A 58 -5.71 11.03 0.10
CA VAL A 58 -5.47 10.63 -1.28
C VAL A 58 -3.97 10.86 -1.59
N VAL A 59 -3.33 9.86 -2.14
CA VAL A 59 -1.94 9.96 -2.60
C VAL A 59 -1.89 9.87 -4.12
N LYS A 60 -1.14 10.78 -4.72
CA LYS A 60 -0.83 10.75 -6.16
C LYS A 60 0.40 9.88 -6.35
N ALA A 61 0.19 8.59 -6.42
CA ALA A 61 1.23 7.60 -6.64
C ALA A 61 0.64 6.41 -7.39
N GLU A 62 1.50 5.71 -8.10
CA GLU A 62 1.20 4.39 -8.67
C GLU A 62 1.54 3.31 -7.63
N LEU A 63 1.01 2.11 -7.80
CA LEU A 63 1.31 0.95 -6.97
C LEU A 63 1.64 -0.23 -7.87
N GLU A 64 2.78 -0.86 -7.64
CA GLU A 64 3.20 -2.10 -8.27
C GLU A 64 3.44 -3.16 -7.19
N MET A 65 2.88 -4.33 -7.39
CA MET A 65 2.98 -5.44 -6.46
C MET A 65 3.71 -6.61 -7.10
N GLN A 66 4.76 -7.09 -6.43
CA GLN A 66 5.41 -8.35 -6.76
C GLN A 66 4.52 -9.51 -6.31
N GLU A 67 4.41 -10.55 -7.11
CA GLU A 67 3.81 -11.79 -6.68
C GLU A 67 4.71 -12.48 -5.64
N LEU A 68 4.18 -12.66 -4.43
CA LEU A 68 4.89 -13.27 -3.31
C LEU A 68 4.39 -14.68 -3.05
N ARG A 69 5.24 -15.52 -2.44
CA ARG A 69 4.83 -16.82 -1.94
C ARG A 69 3.92 -16.66 -0.72
N GLU A 70 3.10 -17.67 -0.42
CA GLU A 70 2.11 -17.63 0.68
C GLU A 70 2.74 -17.38 2.07
N ASP A 71 4.01 -17.76 2.27
CA ASP A 71 4.77 -17.61 3.50
C ASP A 71 5.52 -16.27 3.61
N GLN A 72 5.46 -15.43 2.57
CA GLN A 72 6.14 -14.14 2.54
C GLN A 72 5.18 -12.99 2.87
N TYR A 73 5.66 -12.07 3.71
CA TYR A 73 4.98 -10.81 4.00
C TYR A 73 5.52 -9.69 3.12
N PRO A 74 4.65 -8.90 2.49
CA PRO A 74 5.10 -7.78 1.67
C PRO A 74 5.72 -6.67 2.52
N LEU A 75 6.81 -6.11 2.01
CA LEU A 75 7.36 -4.84 2.47
C LEU A 75 6.98 -3.76 1.46
N PHE A 76 6.61 -2.60 1.94
CA PHE A 76 6.18 -1.48 1.10
C PHE A 76 7.25 -0.40 1.08
N PHE A 77 7.76 -0.12 -0.11
CA PHE A 77 8.73 0.95 -0.36
C PHE A 77 8.10 2.07 -1.18
N LEU A 78 8.49 3.30 -0.89
CA LEU A 78 8.13 4.46 -1.71
C LEU A 78 9.34 4.86 -2.55
N VAL A 79 9.19 4.76 -3.86
CA VAL A 79 10.16 5.24 -4.84
C VAL A 79 9.73 6.63 -5.29
N THR A 80 10.67 7.57 -5.25
CA THR A 80 10.48 8.90 -5.80
C THR A 80 11.40 9.06 -7.00
N TYR A 81 10.81 9.36 -8.15
CA TYR A 81 11.52 9.71 -9.36
C TYR A 81 11.48 11.22 -9.57
N GLN A 82 12.60 11.78 -9.99
CA GLN A 82 12.65 13.14 -10.53
C GLN A 82 12.49 13.07 -12.03
N VAL A 83 11.56 13.85 -12.57
CA VAL A 83 11.33 13.98 -14.00
C VAL A 83 11.76 15.37 -14.41
N ASP A 84 12.86 15.46 -15.14
CA ASP A 84 13.40 16.69 -15.70
C ASP A 84 12.96 16.83 -17.15
N THR A 85 12.28 17.92 -17.47
CA THR A 85 11.88 18.24 -18.84
C THR A 85 12.87 19.25 -19.40
N ILE A 86 13.55 18.88 -20.49
CA ILE A 86 14.44 19.75 -21.23
C ILE A 86 13.58 20.71 -22.08
N PRO A 87 13.66 22.03 -21.85
CA PRO A 87 12.81 22.97 -22.56
C PRO A 87 13.18 23.09 -24.04
N GLU A 88 12.17 23.31 -24.87
CA GLU A 88 12.39 23.88 -26.18
C GLU A 88 13.05 25.27 -26.03
N VAL A 89 13.76 25.70 -27.07
CA VAL A 89 14.49 26.98 -27.04
C VAL A 89 13.58 28.12 -26.57
N GLY A 90 13.94 28.75 -25.44
CA GLY A 90 13.23 29.87 -24.83
C GLY A 90 12.28 29.55 -23.66
N ASN A 91 12.07 28.26 -23.30
CA ASN A 91 11.29 27.84 -22.15
C ASN A 91 12.16 27.51 -20.93
N VAL A 92 11.60 27.63 -19.72
CA VAL A 92 12.30 27.29 -18.47
C VAL A 92 12.23 25.77 -18.26
N ALA A 93 13.37 25.16 -17.90
CA ALA A 93 13.41 23.76 -17.48
C ALA A 93 12.48 23.51 -16.30
N LYS A 94 11.68 22.45 -16.36
CA LYS A 94 10.77 22.04 -15.28
C LYS A 94 11.23 20.72 -14.69
N SER A 95 11.23 20.66 -13.36
CA SER A 95 11.45 19.42 -12.62
C SER A 95 10.19 19.08 -11.84
N THR A 96 9.71 17.88 -12.00
CA THR A 96 8.56 17.33 -11.27
C THR A 96 8.93 16.02 -10.62
N THR A 97 8.09 15.52 -9.72
CA THR A 97 8.31 14.23 -9.08
C THR A 97 7.18 13.26 -9.43
N ARG A 98 7.56 12.00 -9.62
CA ARG A 98 6.63 10.87 -9.74
C ARG A 98 6.87 9.92 -8.57
N LYS A 99 5.81 9.41 -7.97
CA LYS A 99 5.86 8.49 -6.83
C LYS A 99 5.30 7.13 -7.22
N LEU A 100 6.00 6.08 -6.78
CA LEU A 100 5.61 4.69 -6.99
C LEU A 100 5.75 3.93 -5.68
N PHE A 101 4.67 3.34 -5.20
CA PHE A 101 4.74 2.35 -4.12
C PHE A 101 5.05 0.97 -4.70
N LEU A 102 5.98 0.28 -4.08
CA LEU A 102 6.34 -1.10 -4.40
C LEU A 102 6.01 -2.01 -3.21
N SER A 103 5.26 -3.07 -3.48
CA SER A 103 5.04 -4.17 -2.54
C SER A 103 5.92 -5.35 -2.95
N VAL A 104 6.95 -5.63 -2.18
CA VAL A 104 8.04 -6.54 -2.53
C VAL A 104 8.52 -7.35 -1.33
N GLU A 105 9.32 -8.37 -1.57
CA GLU A 105 9.88 -9.23 -0.52
C GLU A 105 11.02 -8.56 0.28
N ASP A 106 11.84 -7.73 -0.37
CA ASP A 106 13.01 -7.08 0.24
C ASP A 106 13.46 -5.83 -0.51
N PHE A 107 14.46 -5.13 0.03
CA PHE A 107 15.02 -3.94 -0.59
C PHE A 107 15.70 -4.22 -1.94
N THR A 108 16.33 -5.36 -2.12
CA THR A 108 16.97 -5.73 -3.39
C THR A 108 15.95 -5.85 -4.50
N ALA A 109 14.80 -6.47 -4.23
CA ALA A 109 13.67 -6.51 -5.16
C ALA A 109 13.10 -5.12 -5.45
N ALA A 110 13.00 -4.26 -4.43
CA ALA A 110 12.58 -2.88 -4.59
C ALA A 110 13.49 -2.10 -5.54
N LEU A 111 14.81 -2.23 -5.38
CA LEU A 111 15.79 -1.58 -6.25
C LEU A 111 15.69 -2.07 -7.69
N ALA A 112 15.55 -3.38 -7.89
CA ALA A 112 15.41 -3.98 -9.22
C ALA A 112 14.14 -3.49 -9.94
N LEU A 113 12.99 -3.47 -9.24
CA LEU A 113 11.74 -2.98 -9.80
C LEU A 113 11.73 -1.47 -10.02
N ALA A 114 12.31 -0.69 -9.11
CA ALA A 114 12.44 0.74 -9.28
C ALA A 114 13.25 1.09 -10.55
N THR A 115 14.31 0.33 -10.82
CA THR A 115 15.10 0.49 -12.05
C THR A 115 14.31 0.07 -13.29
N LYS A 116 13.55 -1.03 -13.21
CA LYS A 116 12.71 -1.52 -14.30
C LYS A 116 11.59 -0.53 -14.68
N PHE A 117 10.95 0.08 -13.70
CA PHE A 117 9.85 1.02 -13.90
C PHE A 117 10.28 2.47 -14.13
N LYS A 118 11.58 2.74 -14.09
CA LYS A 118 12.12 4.02 -14.51
C LYS A 118 11.82 4.20 -16.00
N LYS A 119 11.21 5.34 -16.33
CA LYS A 119 10.86 5.66 -17.72
C LYS A 119 12.09 6.19 -18.47
N ASP A 120 12.47 5.52 -19.56
CA ASP A 120 13.44 5.99 -20.50
C ASP A 120 12.72 6.70 -21.65
N PHE A 121 12.99 7.99 -21.80
CA PHE A 121 12.43 8.82 -22.84
C PHE A 121 13.43 8.91 -24.01
N ASP A 122 13.51 7.86 -24.82
CA ASP A 122 14.38 7.83 -26.01
C ASP A 122 14.02 8.93 -27.00
N GLY A 123 14.94 9.88 -27.17
CA GLY A 123 14.81 10.99 -28.12
C GLY A 123 13.82 12.08 -27.69
N GLU A 124 13.27 12.02 -26.50
CA GLU A 124 12.38 13.01 -25.94
C GLU A 124 13.10 14.02 -25.05
N SER A 125 12.43 15.16 -24.81
CA SER A 125 12.93 16.25 -24.00
C SER A 125 12.77 16.03 -22.49
N SER A 126 12.63 14.78 -22.04
CA SER A 126 12.45 14.44 -20.64
C SER A 126 13.39 13.33 -20.18
N GLN A 127 13.86 13.41 -18.95
CA GLN A 127 14.71 12.42 -18.31
C GLN A 127 14.18 12.09 -16.91
N GLU A 128 14.16 10.80 -16.56
CA GLU A 128 13.76 10.35 -15.23
C GLU A 128 14.95 9.78 -14.46
N THR A 129 15.06 10.18 -13.20
CA THR A 129 16.11 9.73 -12.28
C THR A 129 15.49 9.27 -10.96
N ILE A 130 15.99 8.18 -10.40
CA ILE A 130 15.58 7.74 -9.06
C ILE A 130 16.21 8.66 -8.02
N LEU A 131 15.39 9.41 -7.29
CA LEU A 131 15.83 10.25 -6.18
C LEU A 131 15.98 9.47 -4.88
N SER A 132 15.04 8.60 -4.57
CA SER A 132 15.04 7.85 -3.33
C SER A 132 14.19 6.58 -3.41
N ILE A 133 14.59 5.59 -2.63
CA ILE A 133 13.80 4.40 -2.31
C ILE A 133 13.75 4.34 -0.79
N LYS A 134 12.56 4.53 -0.21
CA LYS A 134 12.38 4.59 1.24
C LYS A 134 11.47 3.48 1.72
N ASP A 135 11.87 2.85 2.82
CA ASP A 135 10.98 1.99 3.59
C ASP A 135 9.79 2.78 4.13
N THR A 136 8.63 2.16 4.19
CA THR A 136 7.41 2.78 4.70
C THR A 136 6.84 1.98 5.87
N PRO A 137 6.06 2.60 6.76
CA PRO A 137 5.36 1.89 7.83
C PRO A 137 4.09 1.17 7.36
N ILE A 138 3.82 1.12 6.07
CA ILE A 138 2.64 0.46 5.50
C ILE A 138 2.76 -1.05 5.69
N VAL A 139 1.71 -1.66 6.25
CA VAL A 139 1.68 -3.10 6.57
C VAL A 139 0.81 -3.90 5.61
N ALA A 140 -0.12 -3.26 4.90
CA ALA A 140 -0.99 -3.93 3.95
C ALA A 140 -1.53 -2.99 2.87
N PHE A 141 -1.90 -3.59 1.74
CA PHE A 141 -2.71 -2.98 0.70
C PHE A 141 -4.12 -3.55 0.75
N LEU A 142 -5.12 -2.69 0.78
CA LEU A 142 -6.53 -3.05 0.89
C LEU A 142 -7.28 -2.62 -0.38
N GLU A 143 -7.96 -3.57 -0.97
CA GLU A 143 -8.96 -3.37 -2.01
C GLU A 143 -10.13 -4.33 -1.75
N ASP A 144 -11.28 -4.09 -2.34
CA ASP A 144 -12.51 -4.84 -2.04
C ASP A 144 -12.34 -6.36 -2.29
N SER A 145 -11.74 -6.72 -3.42
CA SER A 145 -11.50 -8.13 -3.78
C SER A 145 -10.54 -8.85 -2.82
N ILE A 146 -9.50 -8.18 -2.35
CA ILE A 146 -8.52 -8.75 -1.40
C ILE A 146 -9.16 -8.95 -0.04
N VAL A 147 -9.91 -7.97 0.44
CA VAL A 147 -10.60 -8.04 1.73
C VAL A 147 -11.62 -9.18 1.72
N ASP A 148 -12.39 -9.34 0.67
CA ASP A 148 -13.36 -10.41 0.54
C ASP A 148 -12.72 -11.81 0.43
N GLN A 149 -11.62 -11.96 -0.29
CA GLN A 149 -10.87 -13.22 -0.37
C GLN A 149 -10.31 -13.66 0.99
N PHE A 150 -9.81 -12.71 1.76
CA PHE A 150 -9.31 -12.99 3.11
C PHE A 150 -10.42 -13.49 4.04
N ILE A 151 -11.62 -12.95 3.91
CA ILE A 151 -12.82 -13.40 4.61
C ILE A 151 -13.10 -14.88 4.33
N ILE A 152 -13.13 -15.24 3.07
CA ILE A 152 -13.45 -16.61 2.62
C ILE A 152 -12.41 -17.59 3.15
N LYS A 153 -11.13 -17.26 3.09
CA LYS A 153 -10.05 -18.11 3.63
C LYS A 153 -10.21 -18.33 5.13
N ARG A 154 -10.42 -17.26 5.91
CA ARG A 154 -10.55 -17.36 7.37
C ARG A 154 -11.78 -18.16 7.79
N ASN A 155 -12.91 -17.92 7.17
CA ASN A 155 -14.13 -18.67 7.47
C ASN A 155 -13.96 -20.18 7.20
N LYS A 156 -13.21 -20.55 6.16
CA LYS A 156 -12.89 -21.96 5.89
C LYS A 156 -11.96 -22.58 6.94
N GLU A 157 -10.98 -21.82 7.42
CA GLU A 157 -10.06 -22.28 8.47
C GLU A 157 -10.78 -22.43 9.82
N GLU A 158 -11.65 -21.50 10.19
CA GLU A 158 -12.47 -21.58 11.39
C GLU A 158 -13.44 -22.78 11.33
N LEU A 159 -14.10 -23.00 10.20
CA LEU A 159 -14.96 -24.16 9.98
C LEU A 159 -14.20 -25.50 10.06
N THR A 160 -12.96 -25.54 9.59
CA THR A 160 -12.11 -26.74 9.66
C THR A 160 -11.68 -27.05 11.10
N LEU A 161 -11.40 -26.02 11.92
CA LEU A 161 -11.04 -26.19 13.33
C LEU A 161 -12.24 -26.63 14.21
N GLU A 162 -13.44 -26.15 13.91
CA GLU A 162 -14.67 -26.54 14.61
C GLU A 162 -15.12 -27.98 14.32
N HIS A 163 -14.70 -28.55 13.18
CA HIS A 163 -15.04 -29.88 12.74
C HIS A 163 -13.97 -30.94 13.00
N GLN A 164 -12.87 -30.60 13.69
CA GLN A 164 -11.88 -31.59 14.11
C GLN A 164 -12.41 -32.39 15.31
N PRO A 165 -12.60 -33.72 15.19
CA PRO A 165 -12.97 -34.54 16.33
C PRO A 165 -11.85 -34.53 17.37
N ASN A 166 -12.22 -34.31 18.62
CA ASN A 166 -11.33 -34.41 19.78
C ASN A 166 -10.82 -35.83 19.93
#